data_0be0df33fe3086cb6d51c0ef4166b3bc
#
_entry.id   0be0df33fe3086cb6d51c0ef4166b3bc
#
_cell.length_a   1.000
_cell.length_b   1.000
_cell.length_c   1.000
_cell.angle_alpha   90.00
_cell.angle_beta   90.00
_cell.angle_gamma   90.00
#
_symmetry.space_group_name_H-M   'P 1'
#
loop_
_entity.id
_entity.type
_entity.pdbx_description
1 polymer ?
#
loop_
_entity_poly.entity_id
_entity_poly.type
_entity_poly.pdbx_seq_one_letter_code
_entity_poly.pdbx_strand_id
1 'polypeptide(L)'
;MKITFPEGPVEYDTGELALTFVAVADSVAVDCAITAEALEDRFGARSLREPDLRQAFHRNRAEIEAAAARLIEETDGKPVMLHSGYLRMYGTSRH
;
A
#
# COMPACT_ATOMS: atom_id res chain seq x y z
N MET A 1 11.40 -12.06 9.52
CA MET A 1 10.16 -11.43 10.03
C MET A 1 8.99 -11.98 9.26
N LYS A 2 7.97 -12.41 9.98
CA LYS A 2 6.78 -12.96 9.33
C LYS A 2 5.72 -11.87 9.19
N ILE A 3 5.34 -11.58 7.96
CA ILE A 3 4.40 -10.51 7.68
C ILE A 3 3.17 -11.08 6.98
N THR A 4 2.00 -10.78 7.53
CA THR A 4 0.74 -11.20 6.93
C THR A 4 -0.16 -9.98 6.80
N PHE A 5 -1.19 -10.12 5.96
CA PHE A 5 -2.14 -9.05 5.72
C PHE A 5 -3.54 -9.60 5.97
N PRO A 6 -4.02 -9.47 7.21
CA PRO A 6 -5.36 -9.99 7.51
C PRO A 6 -6.42 -9.25 6.72
N GLU A 7 -7.51 -9.95 6.46
CA GLU A 7 -8.64 -9.28 5.85
C GLU A 7 -9.19 -8.24 6.80
N GLY A 8 -9.49 -7.08 6.25
CA GLY A 8 -10.01 -6.01 7.06
C GLY A 8 -10.30 -4.83 6.18
N PRO A 9 -10.85 -3.78 6.76
CA PRO A 9 -11.23 -2.62 5.95
C PRO A 9 -10.01 -1.90 5.40
N VAL A 10 -10.18 -1.44 4.18
CA VAL A 10 -9.25 -0.50 3.56
C VAL A 10 -9.95 0.85 3.62
N GLU A 11 -9.34 1.82 4.29
CA GLU A 11 -9.99 3.09 4.54
C GLU A 11 -9.33 4.20 3.75
N TYR A 12 -10.10 5.24 3.47
CA TYR A 12 -9.59 6.39 2.74
C TYR A 12 -9.30 7.51 3.73
N ASP A 13 -8.05 7.92 3.78
CA ASP A 13 -7.60 9.00 4.64
C ASP A 13 -7.56 10.29 3.82
N THR A 14 -8.53 11.16 4.04
CA THR A 14 -8.61 12.39 3.27
C THR A 14 -7.49 13.35 3.60
N GLY A 15 -6.96 13.31 4.83
CA GLY A 15 -5.86 14.19 5.21
C GLY A 15 -4.58 13.84 4.50
N GLU A 16 -4.33 12.55 4.32
CA GLU A 16 -3.11 12.09 3.67
C GLU A 16 -3.32 11.79 2.19
N LEU A 17 -4.57 11.79 1.71
CA LEU A 17 -4.90 11.38 0.36
C LEU A 17 -4.32 10.00 0.08
N ALA A 18 -4.70 9.04 0.91
CA ALA A 18 -4.14 7.70 0.83
C ALA A 18 -5.17 6.67 1.25
N LEU A 19 -5.01 5.44 0.77
CA LEU A 19 -5.75 4.31 1.30
C LEU A 19 -4.91 3.65 2.38
N THR A 20 -5.54 3.29 3.49
CA THR A 20 -4.84 2.69 4.62
C THR A 20 -5.29 1.26 4.85
N PHE A 21 -4.37 0.44 5.29
CA PHE A 21 -4.64 -0.96 5.57
C PHE A 21 -3.66 -1.41 6.65
N VAL A 22 -3.81 -2.65 7.12
CA VAL A 22 -3.02 -3.12 8.26
C VAL A 22 -2.29 -4.39 7.87
N ALA A 23 -1.03 -4.47 8.29
CA ALA A 23 -0.24 -5.69 8.23
C ALA A 23 0.03 -6.16 9.65
N VAL A 24 0.42 -7.44 9.78
CA VAL A 24 0.87 -7.97 11.06
C VAL A 24 2.27 -8.50 10.86
N ALA A 25 3.22 -7.94 11.60
CA ALA A 25 4.62 -8.33 11.52
C ALA A 25 5.01 -8.93 12.86
N ASP A 26 5.29 -10.23 12.87
CA ASP A 26 5.64 -10.95 14.09
C ASP A 26 4.65 -10.66 15.22
N SER A 27 3.38 -10.76 14.90
CA SER A 27 2.26 -10.60 15.85
C SER A 27 1.99 -9.16 16.27
N VAL A 28 2.62 -8.18 15.65
CA VAL A 28 2.40 -6.77 15.95
C VAL A 28 1.76 -6.10 14.76
N ALA A 29 0.67 -5.36 14.99
CA ALA A 29 0.00 -4.65 13.91
C ALA A 29 0.86 -3.50 13.41
N VAL A 30 0.91 -3.33 12.09
CA VAL A 30 1.69 -2.27 11.45
C VAL A 30 0.75 -1.53 10.51
N ASP A 31 0.66 -0.21 10.71
CA ASP A 31 -0.19 0.61 9.84
C ASP A 31 0.50 0.82 8.50
N CYS A 32 -0.25 0.62 7.44
CA CYS A 32 0.24 0.77 6.08
C CYS A 32 -0.65 1.75 5.32
N ALA A 33 -0.06 2.43 4.37
CA ALA A 33 -0.81 3.33 3.51
C ALA A 33 -0.19 3.34 2.13
N ILE A 34 -1.01 3.63 1.12
CA ILE A 34 -0.53 3.88 -0.23
C ILE A 34 -1.19 5.16 -0.73
N THR A 35 -0.39 6.07 -1.26
CA THR A 35 -0.92 7.37 -1.67
C THR A 35 -1.82 7.24 -2.89
N ALA A 36 -2.77 8.17 -2.99
CA ALA A 36 -3.64 8.24 -4.17
C ALA A 36 -2.81 8.42 -5.43
N GLU A 37 -1.79 9.25 -5.34
CA GLU A 37 -0.91 9.49 -6.49
C GLU A 37 -0.20 8.21 -6.92
N ALA A 38 0.25 7.39 -5.95
CA ALA A 38 0.90 6.13 -6.28
C ALA A 38 -0.08 5.18 -6.96
N LEU A 39 -1.32 5.13 -6.49
CA LEU A 39 -2.32 4.29 -7.13
C LEU A 39 -2.59 4.72 -8.56
N GLU A 40 -2.66 6.01 -8.80
CA GLU A 40 -2.87 6.51 -10.15
C GLU A 40 -1.64 6.25 -11.02
N ASP A 41 -0.47 6.54 -10.49
CA ASP A 41 0.77 6.53 -11.24
C ASP A 41 1.27 5.12 -11.53
N ARG A 42 1.10 4.20 -10.58
CA ARG A 42 1.71 2.88 -10.67
C ARG A 42 0.71 1.74 -10.84
N PHE A 43 -0.55 1.94 -10.48
CA PHE A 43 -1.53 0.86 -10.45
C PHE A 43 -2.78 1.16 -11.25
N GLY A 44 -2.73 2.19 -12.07
CA GLY A 44 -3.79 2.40 -13.05
C GLY A 44 -5.11 2.91 -12.53
N ALA A 45 -5.10 3.59 -11.38
CA ALA A 45 -6.33 4.23 -10.94
C ALA A 45 -6.74 5.27 -11.97
N ARG A 46 -8.03 5.30 -12.30
CA ARG A 46 -8.51 6.17 -13.36
C ARG A 46 -8.55 7.63 -12.95
N SER A 47 -8.67 7.88 -11.65
CA SER A 47 -8.70 9.24 -11.12
C SER A 47 -8.30 9.16 -9.68
N LEU A 48 -8.27 10.33 -9.00
CA LEU A 48 -7.99 10.39 -7.58
C LEU A 48 -9.25 10.28 -6.73
N ARG A 49 -10.38 9.91 -7.33
CA ARG A 49 -11.62 9.74 -6.58
C ARG A 49 -11.60 8.40 -5.86
N GLU A 50 -12.22 8.37 -4.70
CA GLU A 50 -12.14 7.20 -3.84
C GLU A 50 -12.56 5.90 -4.53
N PRO A 51 -13.66 5.84 -5.29
CA PRO A 51 -14.03 4.56 -5.93
C PRO A 51 -12.97 4.05 -6.89
N ASP A 52 -12.34 4.95 -7.62
CA ASP A 52 -11.30 4.56 -8.57
C ASP A 52 -10.04 4.11 -7.86
N LEU A 53 -9.71 4.75 -6.74
CA LEU A 53 -8.56 4.35 -5.93
C LEU A 53 -8.78 2.98 -5.33
N ARG A 54 -9.97 2.72 -4.80
CA ARG A 54 -10.27 1.42 -4.22
C ARG A 54 -10.23 0.32 -5.25
N GLN A 55 -10.72 0.60 -6.45
CA GLN A 55 -10.70 -0.40 -7.51
C GLN A 55 -9.27 -0.76 -7.89
N ALA A 56 -8.41 0.24 -8.04
CA ALA A 56 -7.01 -0.01 -8.36
C ALA A 56 -6.32 -0.79 -7.25
N PHE A 57 -6.61 -0.47 -6.01
CA PHE A 57 -6.04 -1.18 -4.87
C PHE A 57 -6.43 -2.65 -4.91
N HIS A 58 -7.72 -2.94 -5.03
CA HIS A 58 -8.17 -4.33 -4.98
C HIS A 58 -7.68 -5.14 -6.16
N ARG A 59 -7.59 -4.52 -7.32
CA ARG A 59 -7.09 -5.20 -8.51
C ARG A 59 -5.61 -5.57 -8.39
N ASN A 60 -4.85 -4.77 -7.65
CA ASN A 60 -3.41 -4.95 -7.52
C ASN A 60 -2.99 -5.28 -6.10
N ARG A 61 -3.89 -5.85 -5.32
CA ARG A 61 -3.66 -6.01 -3.89
C ARG A 61 -2.41 -6.81 -3.57
N ALA A 62 -2.18 -7.90 -4.29
CA ALA A 62 -1.02 -8.74 -4.00
C ALA A 62 0.29 -7.99 -4.20
N GLU A 63 0.37 -7.19 -5.26
CA GLU A 63 1.57 -6.39 -5.52
C GLU A 63 1.77 -5.32 -4.46
N ILE A 64 0.67 -4.67 -4.07
CA ILE A 64 0.74 -3.62 -3.06
C ILE A 64 1.17 -4.21 -1.73
N GLU A 65 0.61 -5.35 -1.36
CA GLU A 65 0.99 -6.02 -0.11
C GLU A 65 2.45 -6.45 -0.14
N ALA A 66 2.94 -6.93 -1.28
CA ALA A 66 4.34 -7.31 -1.39
C ALA A 66 5.27 -6.12 -1.20
N ALA A 67 4.91 -4.98 -1.78
CA ALA A 67 5.70 -3.76 -1.59
C ALA A 67 5.68 -3.30 -0.15
N ALA A 68 4.51 -3.36 0.49
CA ALA A 68 4.41 -2.98 1.89
C ALA A 68 5.25 -3.90 2.77
N ALA A 69 5.22 -5.21 2.51
CA ALA A 69 6.01 -6.16 3.29
C ALA A 69 7.50 -5.85 3.18
N ARG A 70 7.97 -5.55 1.98
CA ARG A 70 9.36 -5.20 1.79
C ARG A 70 9.74 -3.96 2.61
N LEU A 71 8.90 -2.94 2.56
CA LEU A 71 9.20 -1.71 3.28
C LEU A 71 9.13 -1.91 4.78
N ILE A 72 8.21 -2.73 5.26
CA ILE A 72 8.13 -3.07 6.67
C ILE A 72 9.42 -3.73 7.12
N GLU A 73 9.95 -4.65 6.32
CA GLU A 73 11.22 -5.30 6.66
C GLU A 73 12.36 -4.29 6.69
N GLU A 74 12.39 -3.37 5.74
CA GLU A 74 13.45 -2.36 5.68
C GLU A 74 13.40 -1.41 6.85
N THR A 75 12.21 -1.15 7.38
CA THR A 75 12.06 -0.24 8.50
C THR A 75 11.95 -0.94 9.84
N ASP A 76 12.11 -2.25 9.84
CA ASP A 76 12.09 -3.06 11.06
C ASP A 76 10.75 -2.96 11.80
N GLY A 77 9.66 -3.02 11.03
CA GLY A 77 8.33 -3.10 11.61
C GLY A 77 7.64 -1.78 11.89
N LYS A 78 8.15 -0.69 11.35
CA LYS A 78 7.54 0.63 11.56
C LYS A 78 6.42 0.85 10.54
N PRO A 79 5.49 1.77 10.85
CA PRO A 79 4.44 2.11 9.88
C PRO A 79 5.04 2.57 8.56
N VAL A 80 4.35 2.24 7.48
CA VAL A 80 4.88 2.49 6.14
C VAL A 80 3.89 3.26 5.29
N MET A 81 4.43 4.09 4.40
CA MET A 81 3.65 4.81 3.41
C MET A 81 4.27 4.54 2.05
N LEU A 82 3.49 3.93 1.15
CA LEU A 82 3.97 3.63 -0.18
C LEU A 82 3.73 4.82 -1.09
N HIS A 83 4.81 5.45 -1.50
CA HIS A 83 4.81 6.58 -2.45
C HIS A 83 5.23 6.10 -3.82
N SER A 84 4.88 6.87 -4.84
CA SER A 84 5.31 6.55 -6.20
C SER A 84 6.81 6.37 -6.31
N GLY A 85 7.57 7.23 -5.63
CA GLY A 85 9.03 7.17 -5.70
C GLY A 85 9.58 5.85 -5.19
N TYR A 86 9.05 5.38 -4.06
CA TYR A 86 9.50 4.11 -3.52
C TYR A 86 9.16 2.97 -4.48
N LEU A 87 7.93 2.97 -4.98
CA LEU A 87 7.49 1.90 -5.87
C LEU A 87 8.29 1.88 -7.17
N ARG A 88 8.65 3.05 -7.66
CA ARG A 88 9.46 3.13 -8.87
C ARG A 88 10.84 2.52 -8.65
N MET A 89 11.43 2.78 -7.49
CA MET A 89 12.78 2.30 -7.21
C MET A 89 12.83 0.80 -6.95
N TYR A 90 11.83 0.28 -6.28
CA TYR A 90 11.84 -1.13 -5.88
C TYR A 90 10.87 -1.96 -6.69
N GLY A 91 10.42 -1.42 -7.75
CA GLY A 91 9.83 -2.06 -8.86
C GLY A 91 8.84 -3.11 -8.59
N THR A 92 7.69 -2.69 -8.44
CA THR A 92 6.66 -3.62 -8.55
C THR A 92 6.27 -3.77 -9.96
N SER A 93 6.81 -3.03 -10.80
CA SER A 93 6.29 -3.16 -12.12
C SER A 93 7.11 -3.91 -13.01
N ARG A 94 6.91 -4.17 -13.60
CA ARG A 94 7.53 -4.64 -14.50
C ARG A 94 7.32 -3.96 -15.63
N HIS A 95 7.31 -3.76 -15.94
CA HIS A 95 7.17 -3.22 -16.74
C HIS A 95 7.10 -3.53 -17.48
#